data_f93ae80fb92beb6caada5cb7db61230b
#
_entry.id   f93ae80fb92beb6caada5cb7db61230b
#
_cell.length_a   1.000
_cell.length_b   1.000
_cell.length_c   1.000
_cell.angle_alpha   90.00
_cell.angle_beta   90.00
_cell.angle_gamma   90.00
#
_symmetry.space_group_name_H-M   'P 1'
#
loop_
_entity.id
_entity.type
_entity.pdbx_description
1 polymer ?
#
loop_
_entity_poly.entity_id
_entity_poly.type
_entity_poly.pdbx_seq_one_letter_code
_entity_poly.pdbx_strand_id
1 'polypeptide(L)'
;CAENNIHALDIETTSFFPQRTYNTISQLREEAEKNYEFNEYYICLGMDNIKTLTSWYNWEPFVNEYNFVACVREGQNLNEALKDANLTNYRDHFTEIKIPENHTSSSLVRDLCEKGEFNRVKELVPENVYEYLVRFYDVMNRM
;
A
#
# COMPACT_ATOMS: atom_id res chain seq x y z
N CYS A 1 -12.28 6.60 0.28
CA CYS A 1 -11.43 6.46 1.50
C CYS A 1 -12.09 7.07 2.73
N ALA A 2 -12.72 8.27 2.62
CA ALA A 2 -13.35 8.95 3.76
C ALA A 2 -14.49 8.13 4.41
N GLU A 3 -15.21 7.35 3.64
CA GLU A 3 -16.31 6.50 4.12
C GLU A 3 -15.85 5.38 5.07
N ASN A 4 -14.57 5.00 5.02
CA ASN A 4 -13.99 3.89 5.78
C ASN A 4 -12.98 4.36 6.84
N ASN A 5 -13.02 5.62 7.27
CA ASN A 5 -12.01 6.23 8.16
C ASN A 5 -10.57 6.13 7.62
N ILE A 6 -10.43 6.09 6.30
CA ILE A 6 -9.14 6.10 5.62
C ILE A 6 -8.93 7.49 5.02
N HIS A 7 -7.79 8.08 5.32
CA HIS A 7 -7.42 9.40 4.79
C HIS A 7 -6.48 9.23 3.60
N ALA A 8 -6.87 9.81 2.46
CA ALA A 8 -5.99 9.91 1.30
C ALA A 8 -5.14 11.17 1.44
N LEU A 9 -3.83 11.01 1.30
CA LEU A 9 -2.87 12.11 1.38
C LEU A 9 -2.27 12.37 0.00
N ASP A 10 -2.03 13.64 -0.30
CA ASP A 10 -1.45 14.08 -1.56
C ASP A 10 0.02 14.50 -1.44
N ILE A 11 0.64 14.24 -0.30
CA ILE A 11 2.01 14.64 0.02
C ILE A 11 3.03 14.22 -1.04
N GLU A 12 2.85 13.04 -1.64
CA GLU A 12 3.74 12.53 -2.68
C GLU A 12 3.52 13.21 -4.03
N THR A 13 2.32 13.74 -4.29
CA THR A 13 2.00 14.42 -5.55
C THR A 13 2.41 15.89 -5.55
N THR A 14 2.60 16.48 -4.38
CA THR A 14 2.98 17.89 -4.20
C THR A 14 4.47 18.11 -3.98
N SER A 15 5.26 17.04 -3.91
CA SER A 15 6.69 17.12 -3.66
C SER A 15 7.49 17.35 -4.95
N PHE A 16 8.57 18.15 -4.87
CA PHE A 16 9.50 18.40 -5.98
C PHE A 16 10.46 17.24 -6.24
N PHE A 17 10.63 16.32 -5.29
CA PHE A 17 11.60 15.24 -5.37
C PHE A 17 10.92 13.89 -5.57
N PRO A 18 11.60 12.92 -6.21
CA PRO A 18 11.09 11.55 -6.26
C PRO A 18 10.74 11.05 -4.87
N GLN A 19 9.50 10.67 -4.66
CA GLN A 19 9.06 10.22 -3.36
C GLN A 19 9.49 8.76 -3.15
N ARG A 20 10.14 8.55 -2.02
CA ARG A 20 10.50 7.25 -1.49
C ARG A 20 9.69 7.05 -0.22
N THR A 21 9.23 5.84 0.03
CA THR A 21 8.37 5.54 1.19
C THR A 21 8.99 6.01 2.49
N TYR A 22 10.29 5.77 2.69
CA TYR A 22 11.02 6.27 3.87
C TYR A 22 10.91 7.79 4.02
N ASN A 23 11.10 8.54 2.95
CA ASN A 23 11.02 10.00 2.97
C ASN A 23 9.61 10.49 3.29
N THR A 24 8.61 9.87 2.69
CA THR A 24 7.20 10.21 2.91
C THR A 24 6.81 10.03 4.37
N ILE A 25 7.12 8.88 4.96
CA ILE A 25 6.79 8.59 6.37
C ILE A 25 7.59 9.49 7.32
N SER A 26 8.86 9.72 7.02
CA SER A 26 9.70 10.60 7.85
C SER A 26 9.20 12.05 7.83
N GLN A 27 8.74 12.54 6.69
CA GLN A 27 8.14 13.86 6.56
C GLN A 27 6.84 13.97 7.37
N LEU A 28 5.96 12.96 7.30
CA LEU A 28 4.73 12.92 8.10
C LEU A 28 5.04 12.93 9.60
N ARG A 29 6.05 12.17 10.02
CA ARG A 29 6.50 12.13 11.42
C ARG A 29 7.02 13.49 11.87
N GLU A 30 7.88 14.13 11.09
CA GLU A 30 8.44 15.44 11.40
C GLU A 30 7.35 16.52 11.52
N GLU A 31 6.38 16.53 10.62
CA GLU A 31 5.26 17.46 10.67
C GLU A 31 4.39 17.25 11.91
N ALA A 32 4.11 16.01 12.30
CA ALA A 32 3.38 15.70 13.51
C ALA A 32 4.15 16.13 14.78
N GLU A 33 5.44 15.87 14.85
CA GLU A 33 6.30 16.25 15.96
C GLU A 33 6.40 17.77 16.14
N LYS A 34 6.39 18.54 15.06
CA LYS A 34 6.32 20.02 15.12
C LYS A 34 5.04 20.51 15.78
N ASN A 35 3.96 19.75 15.75
CA ASN A 35 2.69 20.02 16.38
C ASN A 35 2.57 19.31 17.75
N TYR A 36 3.67 18.82 18.32
CA TYR A 36 3.72 18.04 19.56
C TYR A 36 2.89 16.76 19.54
N GLU A 37 2.73 16.18 18.36
CA GLU A 37 2.09 14.88 18.15
C GLU A 37 3.15 13.80 17.96
N PHE A 38 3.19 12.82 18.88
CA PHE A 38 4.15 11.72 18.85
C PHE A 38 3.38 10.43 18.58
N ASN A 39 3.55 9.89 17.38
CA ASN A 39 2.80 8.74 16.90
C ASN A 39 3.71 7.54 16.66
N GLU A 40 3.17 6.35 16.80
CA GLU A 40 3.77 5.14 16.24
C GLU A 40 3.24 4.91 14.82
N TYR A 41 4.13 4.62 13.91
CA TYR A 41 3.78 4.40 12.50
C TYR A 41 3.90 2.93 12.16
N TYR A 42 2.85 2.42 11.53
CA TYR A 42 2.76 1.06 11.03
C TYR A 42 2.54 1.11 9.53
N ILE A 43 3.44 0.49 8.78
CA ILE A 43 3.38 0.44 7.32
C ILE A 43 2.84 -0.92 6.90
N CYS A 44 1.71 -0.93 6.17
CA CYS A 44 1.11 -2.14 5.66
C CYS A 44 1.80 -2.58 4.36
N LEU A 45 2.32 -3.79 4.34
CA LEU A 45 3.00 -4.36 3.18
C LEU A 45 2.44 -5.74 2.84
N GLY A 46 2.29 -6.00 1.54
CA GLY A 46 2.13 -7.36 1.02
C GLY A 46 3.44 -8.13 1.01
N MET A 47 3.37 -9.43 0.84
CA MET A 47 4.55 -10.30 0.90
C MET A 47 5.56 -9.99 -0.21
N ASP A 48 5.12 -9.61 -1.40
CA ASP A 48 6.01 -9.26 -2.51
C ASP A 48 6.88 -8.04 -2.17
N ASN A 49 6.32 -7.06 -1.48
CA ASN A 49 7.06 -5.89 -1.02
C ASN A 49 8.06 -6.23 0.10
N ILE A 50 7.73 -7.16 0.98
CA ILE A 50 8.63 -7.63 2.02
C ILE A 50 9.84 -8.32 1.41
N LYS A 51 9.65 -9.15 0.39
CA LYS A 51 10.73 -9.85 -0.32
C LYS A 51 11.75 -8.90 -0.96
N THR A 52 11.32 -7.71 -1.37
CA THR A 52 12.16 -6.72 -2.04
C THR A 52 12.56 -5.53 -1.14
N LEU A 53 12.17 -5.55 0.13
CA LEU A 53 12.32 -4.41 1.05
C LEU A 53 13.77 -3.96 1.20
N THR A 54 14.72 -4.89 1.19
CA THR A 54 16.16 -4.57 1.29
C THR A 54 16.73 -3.87 0.05
N SER A 55 15.97 -3.80 -1.04
CA SER A 55 16.31 -3.02 -2.22
C SER A 55 15.77 -1.59 -2.18
N TRP A 56 14.97 -1.26 -1.18
CA TRP A 56 14.35 0.05 -1.08
C TRP A 56 15.34 1.11 -0.55
N TYR A 57 15.11 2.34 -0.95
CA TYR A 57 15.90 3.47 -0.45
C TYR A 57 15.82 3.57 1.07
N ASN A 58 16.98 3.67 1.72
CA ASN A 58 17.12 3.73 3.18
C ASN A 58 16.38 2.59 3.91
N TRP A 59 16.40 1.38 3.35
CA TRP A 59 15.71 0.25 3.94
C TRP A 59 16.13 -0.05 5.39
N GLU A 60 17.41 0.09 5.71
CA GLU A 60 17.91 -0.24 7.05
C GLU A 60 17.42 0.74 8.12
N PRO A 61 17.53 2.08 7.98
CA PRO A 61 16.84 3.00 8.87
C PRO A 61 15.32 2.79 8.88
N PHE A 62 14.73 2.46 7.73
CA PHE A 62 13.30 2.24 7.60
C PHE A 62 12.80 1.09 8.47
N VAL A 63 13.47 -0.07 8.44
CA VAL A 63 13.08 -1.22 9.26
C VAL A 63 13.45 -1.07 10.73
N ASN A 64 14.41 -0.22 11.08
CA ASN A 64 14.78 0.09 12.44
C ASN A 64 13.85 1.10 13.13
N GLU A 65 13.37 2.08 12.38
CA GLU A 65 12.62 3.21 12.93
C GLU A 65 11.11 2.99 12.95
N TYR A 66 10.59 2.12 12.09
CA TYR A 66 9.15 1.93 11.89
C TYR A 66 8.71 0.49 12.13
N ASN A 67 7.41 0.33 12.33
CA ASN A 67 6.76 -0.97 12.44
C ASN A 67 6.02 -1.30 11.15
N PHE A 68 5.85 -2.60 10.90
CA PHE A 68 5.25 -3.10 9.68
C PHE A 68 4.12 -4.06 9.98
N VAL A 69 3.06 -3.96 9.21
CA VAL A 69 1.97 -4.94 9.20
C VAL A 69 2.10 -5.74 7.92
N ALA A 70 2.45 -7.01 8.06
CA ALA A 70 2.57 -7.93 6.95
C ALA A 70 1.21 -8.56 6.63
N CYS A 71 0.68 -8.26 5.45
CA CYS A 71 -0.56 -8.85 4.96
C CYS A 71 -0.23 -10.19 4.30
N VAL A 72 -0.58 -11.29 4.98
CA VAL A 72 -0.24 -12.66 4.56
C VAL A 72 -1.47 -13.36 4.02
N ARG A 73 -1.40 -13.84 2.79
CA ARG A 73 -2.44 -14.65 2.16
C ARG A 73 -2.21 -16.13 2.45
N GLU A 74 -3.24 -16.94 2.20
CA GLU A 74 -3.14 -18.38 2.32
C GLU A 74 -1.97 -18.96 1.49
N GLY A 75 -1.22 -19.88 2.06
CA GLY A 75 -0.05 -20.47 1.43
C GLY A 75 1.23 -19.65 1.53
N GLN A 76 1.18 -18.44 2.06
CA GLN A 76 2.36 -17.61 2.29
C GLN A 76 2.87 -17.76 3.74
N ASN A 77 4.18 -17.56 3.92
CA ASN A 77 4.82 -17.64 5.24
C ASN A 77 5.73 -16.43 5.46
N LEU A 78 5.41 -15.61 6.47
CA LEU A 78 6.18 -14.41 6.79
C LEU A 78 7.63 -14.73 7.19
N ASN A 79 7.83 -15.75 8.02
CA ASN A 79 9.18 -16.08 8.50
C ASN A 79 10.09 -16.53 7.35
N GLU A 80 9.57 -17.26 6.39
CA GLU A 80 10.31 -17.63 5.17
C GLU A 80 10.67 -16.39 4.33
N ALA A 81 9.71 -15.49 4.13
CA ALA A 81 9.95 -14.26 3.38
C ALA A 81 11.01 -13.38 4.05
N LEU A 82 10.97 -13.25 5.36
CA LEU A 82 11.99 -12.49 6.12
C LEU A 82 13.36 -13.14 6.04
N LYS A 83 13.42 -14.46 6.11
CA LYS A 83 14.67 -15.22 5.95
C LYS A 83 15.27 -15.02 4.56
N ASP A 84 14.47 -15.15 3.52
CA ASP A 84 14.91 -14.98 2.14
C ASP A 84 15.38 -13.54 1.86
N ALA A 85 14.78 -12.54 2.51
CA ALA A 85 15.16 -11.15 2.41
C ALA A 85 16.28 -10.72 3.37
N ASN A 86 16.83 -11.65 4.18
CA ASN A 86 17.81 -11.36 5.24
C ASN A 86 17.28 -10.36 6.30
N LEU A 87 16.01 -10.41 6.61
CA LEU A 87 15.33 -9.54 7.58
C LEU A 87 14.95 -10.24 8.89
N THR A 88 15.46 -11.44 9.16
CA THR A 88 15.11 -12.23 10.36
C THR A 88 15.39 -11.47 11.66
N ASN A 89 16.46 -10.68 11.69
CA ASN A 89 16.82 -9.88 12.86
C ASN A 89 15.82 -8.75 13.18
N TYR A 90 14.96 -8.43 12.22
CA TYR A 90 13.95 -7.36 12.34
C TYR A 90 12.53 -7.93 12.56
N ARG A 91 12.42 -9.22 12.86
CA ARG A 91 11.12 -9.90 13.00
C ARG A 91 10.17 -9.20 13.97
N ASP A 92 10.69 -8.63 15.05
CA ASP A 92 9.90 -7.96 16.08
C ASP A 92 9.23 -6.67 15.57
N HIS A 93 9.71 -6.10 14.46
CA HIS A 93 9.09 -4.95 13.80
C HIS A 93 7.90 -5.32 12.91
N PHE A 94 7.65 -6.62 12.69
CA PHE A 94 6.60 -7.11 11.80
C PHE A 94 5.47 -7.77 12.58
N THR A 95 4.26 -7.26 12.39
CA THR A 95 3.03 -7.90 12.87
C THR A 95 2.35 -8.60 11.69
N GLU A 96 2.05 -9.87 11.83
CA GLU A 96 1.39 -10.65 10.80
C GLU A 96 -0.14 -10.50 10.90
N ILE A 97 -0.77 -10.16 9.78
CA ILE A 97 -2.22 -10.23 9.61
C ILE A 97 -2.52 -11.19 8.47
N LYS A 98 -3.32 -12.21 8.76
CA LYS A 98 -3.82 -13.12 7.74
C LYS A 98 -5.04 -12.52 7.06
N ILE A 99 -4.98 -12.41 5.75
CA ILE A 99 -6.08 -11.92 4.95
C ILE A 99 -6.69 -13.05 4.14
N PRO A 100 -8.04 -13.05 3.96
CA PRO A 100 -8.69 -14.06 3.12
C PRO A 100 -8.18 -13.97 1.69
N GLU A 101 -8.17 -15.10 1.00
CA GLU A 101 -7.83 -15.11 -0.40
C GLU A 101 -8.81 -14.25 -1.19
N ASN A 102 -8.27 -13.32 -1.94
CA ASN A 102 -9.03 -12.42 -2.80
C ASN A 102 -8.23 -12.22 -4.09
N HIS A 103 -8.83 -12.59 -5.21
CA HIS A 103 -8.19 -12.49 -6.53
C HIS A 103 -8.31 -11.10 -7.14
N THR A 104 -8.93 -10.14 -6.44
CA THR A 104 -9.04 -8.75 -6.90
C THR A 104 -7.68 -8.07 -6.87
N SER A 105 -7.33 -7.44 -7.98
CA SER A 105 -6.11 -6.62 -8.10
C SER A 105 -6.40 -5.39 -8.95
N SER A 106 -5.58 -4.37 -8.81
CA SER A 106 -5.69 -3.18 -9.66
C SER A 106 -5.51 -3.52 -11.15
N SER A 107 -4.65 -4.46 -11.46
CA SER A 107 -4.45 -4.92 -12.84
C SER A 107 -5.70 -5.58 -13.41
N LEU A 108 -6.37 -6.43 -12.64
CA LEU A 108 -7.63 -7.05 -13.05
C LEU A 108 -8.71 -6.00 -13.28
N VAL A 109 -8.87 -5.05 -12.38
CA VAL A 109 -9.87 -3.99 -12.51
C VAL A 109 -9.62 -3.16 -13.76
N ARG A 110 -8.38 -2.76 -14.02
CA ARG A 110 -8.03 -2.02 -15.24
C ARG A 110 -8.33 -2.82 -16.51
N ASP A 111 -7.95 -4.09 -16.55
CA ASP A 111 -8.19 -4.97 -17.69
C ASP A 111 -9.70 -5.10 -17.99
N LEU A 112 -10.52 -5.29 -16.97
CA LEU A 112 -11.97 -5.35 -17.11
C LEU A 112 -12.57 -4.02 -17.60
N CYS A 113 -12.06 -2.88 -17.12
CA CYS A 113 -12.48 -1.57 -17.60
C CYS A 113 -12.13 -1.36 -19.08
N GLU A 114 -10.94 -1.74 -19.49
CA GLU A 114 -10.49 -1.65 -20.90
C GLU A 114 -11.34 -2.52 -21.82
N LYS A 115 -11.79 -3.67 -21.34
CA LYS A 115 -12.69 -4.56 -22.09
C LYS A 115 -14.16 -4.14 -22.03
N GLY A 116 -14.50 -3.13 -21.26
CA GLY A 116 -15.87 -2.66 -21.07
C GLY A 116 -16.74 -3.57 -20.19
N GLU A 117 -16.13 -4.48 -19.43
CA GLU A 117 -16.82 -5.43 -18.57
C GLU A 117 -17.18 -4.80 -17.19
N PHE A 118 -17.88 -3.66 -17.22
CA PHE A 118 -18.17 -2.87 -16.01
C PHE A 118 -19.09 -3.58 -15.01
N ASN A 119 -19.92 -4.51 -15.46
CA ASN A 119 -20.74 -5.31 -14.53
C ASN A 119 -19.87 -6.14 -13.58
N ARG A 120 -18.75 -6.64 -14.05
CA ARG A 120 -17.79 -7.37 -13.22
C ARG A 120 -17.00 -6.43 -12.31
N VAL A 121 -16.64 -5.24 -12.81
CA VAL A 121 -15.95 -4.21 -12.00
C VAL A 121 -16.80 -3.81 -10.82
N LYS A 122 -18.10 -3.67 -10.99
CA LYS A 122 -19.04 -3.28 -9.92
C LYS A 122 -19.00 -4.22 -8.71
N GLU A 123 -18.74 -5.51 -8.93
CA GLU A 123 -18.63 -6.51 -7.87
C GLU A 123 -17.31 -6.44 -7.11
N LEU A 124 -16.28 -5.81 -7.69
CA LEU A 124 -14.91 -5.83 -7.17
C LEU A 124 -14.50 -4.57 -6.43
N VAL A 125 -15.20 -3.46 -6.62
CA VAL A 125 -14.83 -2.16 -6.08
C VAL A 125 -16.02 -1.49 -5.37
N PRO A 126 -15.77 -0.56 -4.43
CA PRO A 126 -16.84 0.25 -3.83
C PRO A 126 -17.59 1.08 -4.88
N GLU A 127 -18.85 1.39 -4.60
CA GLU A 127 -19.72 2.10 -5.54
C GLU A 127 -19.15 3.43 -6.04
N ASN A 128 -18.57 4.24 -5.16
CA ASN A 128 -17.94 5.50 -5.52
C ASN A 128 -16.75 5.33 -6.46
N VAL A 129 -15.96 4.28 -6.28
CA VAL A 129 -14.86 3.92 -7.18
C VAL A 129 -15.38 3.45 -8.53
N TYR A 130 -16.43 2.63 -8.53
CA TYR A 130 -17.09 2.17 -9.75
C TYR A 130 -17.57 3.34 -10.61
N GLU A 131 -18.32 4.28 -10.02
CA GLU A 131 -18.82 5.48 -10.71
C GLU A 131 -17.67 6.32 -11.32
N TYR A 132 -16.59 6.47 -10.56
CA TYR A 132 -15.39 7.17 -11.04
C TYR A 132 -14.78 6.47 -12.27
N LEU A 133 -14.60 5.16 -12.20
CA LEU A 133 -14.02 4.36 -13.28
C LEU A 133 -14.88 4.41 -14.56
N VAL A 134 -16.19 4.30 -14.42
CA VAL A 134 -17.10 4.39 -15.58
C VAL A 134 -16.92 5.75 -16.28
N ARG A 135 -16.92 6.84 -15.54
CA ARG A 135 -16.72 8.18 -16.10
C ARG A 135 -15.34 8.36 -16.73
N PHE A 136 -14.32 7.87 -16.05
CA PHE A 136 -12.94 7.97 -16.54
C PHE A 136 -12.75 7.28 -17.89
N TYR A 137 -13.19 6.03 -17.98
CA TYR A 137 -13.07 5.25 -19.22
C TYR A 137 -14.00 5.73 -20.32
N ASP A 138 -15.18 6.28 -19.99
CA ASP A 138 -16.06 6.91 -20.98
C ASP A 138 -15.37 8.13 -21.63
N VAL A 139 -14.74 8.97 -20.85
CA VAL A 139 -13.96 10.12 -21.34
C VAL A 139 -12.77 9.64 -22.19
N MET A 140 -12.02 8.65 -21.72
CA MET A 140 -10.87 8.12 -22.43
C MET A 140 -11.26 7.54 -23.80
N ASN A 141 -12.38 6.85 -23.89
CA ASN A 141 -12.86 6.24 -25.13
C ASN A 141 -13.41 7.26 -26.14
N ARG A 142 -13.73 8.48 -25.71
CA ARG A 142 -14.16 9.58 -26.58
C ARG A 142 -12.99 10.40 -27.14
N MET A 143 -11.81 10.23 -26.58
CA MET A 143 -10.59 10.89 -27.05
C MET A 143 -9.97 10.13 -28.23
#